data_04007052fa5a6fc3c262318ca6fefe1f
#
_entry.id   04007052fa5a6fc3c262318ca6fefe1f
#
_cell.length_a   1.000
_cell.length_b   1.000
_cell.length_c   1.000
_cell.angle_alpha   90.00
_cell.angle_beta   90.00
_cell.angle_gamma   90.00
#
_symmetry.space_group_name_H-M   'P 1'
#
loop_
_entity.id
_entity.type
_entity.pdbx_description
1 polymer ?
#
loop_
_entity_poly.entity_id
_entity_poly.type
_entity_poly.pdbx_seq_one_letter_code
_entity_poly.pdbx_strand_id
1 'polypeptide(L)'
;YLYYYSGQSFGRDESGYYLLGENEKWYYTSCGNANVEMKPYLDGSGRVCYSLRQFCPATAVHTADSITLTKGAETKTVSVTWSLSQSYLEDGSQVPDYHYLKSNGIALITIRRFDWNYEETMDEFVRTGSDLKNAKLIIIDARSNSGGDEDFIKNWLKSYTGEEPEQKTIISNWGTAMFDRTQAYADLGEEFAAFRTGDKDYELFQGKLLENSTPILLLTDSMSGSAGESIVTYCRTLDNCLVIGGPTRGAQ
;
A
#
# COMPACT_ATOMS: atom_id res chain seq x y z
N TYR A 1 -4.66 -15.29 2.32
CA TYR A 1 -4.18 -15.12 0.94
C TYR A 1 -2.66 -15.02 0.91
N LEU A 2 -2.04 -15.73 -0.04
CA LEU A 2 -0.59 -15.70 -0.25
C LEU A 2 -0.29 -14.89 -1.51
N TYR A 3 0.65 -13.96 -1.41
CA TYR A 3 1.15 -13.21 -2.53
C TYR A 3 2.53 -13.72 -2.91
N TYR A 4 2.73 -13.91 -4.21
CA TYR A 4 4.02 -14.27 -4.78
C TYR A 4 4.44 -13.20 -5.78
N TYR A 5 5.74 -13.02 -5.93
CA TYR A 5 6.31 -12.22 -7.00
C TYR A 5 7.47 -12.98 -7.64
N SER A 6 7.64 -12.77 -8.92
CA SER A 6 8.82 -13.28 -9.61
C SER A 6 10.02 -12.41 -9.27
N GLY A 7 11.22 -12.96 -9.36
CA GLY A 7 12.46 -12.18 -9.29
C GLY A 7 12.72 -11.29 -10.51
N GLN A 8 11.82 -11.28 -11.50
CA GLN A 8 11.96 -10.55 -12.75
C GLN A 8 11.51 -9.09 -12.61
N SER A 9 12.27 -8.18 -13.21
CA SER A 9 11.97 -6.75 -13.24
C SER A 9 11.62 -6.33 -14.67
N PHE A 10 10.61 -5.46 -14.78
CA PHE A 10 10.12 -4.98 -16.07
C PHE A 10 10.18 -3.45 -16.13
N GLY A 11 10.44 -2.93 -17.34
CA GLY A 11 10.14 -1.56 -17.71
C GLY A 11 8.78 -1.48 -18.39
N ARG A 12 8.30 -0.26 -18.66
CA ARG A 12 7.07 0.01 -19.41
C ARG A 12 7.28 1.12 -20.41
N ASP A 13 6.72 0.93 -21.60
CA ASP A 13 6.56 1.97 -22.61
C ASP A 13 5.18 1.85 -23.28
N GLU A 14 4.97 2.57 -24.40
CA GLU A 14 3.71 2.57 -25.15
C GLU A 14 3.33 1.19 -25.71
N SER A 15 4.31 0.31 -25.95
CA SER A 15 4.10 -1.06 -26.45
C SER A 15 3.79 -2.06 -25.33
N GLY A 16 3.98 -1.70 -24.07
CA GLY A 16 3.68 -2.56 -22.92
C GLY A 16 4.85 -2.74 -21.96
N TYR A 17 4.79 -3.83 -21.20
CA TYR A 17 5.83 -4.19 -20.23
C TYR A 17 6.93 -5.02 -20.90
N TYR A 18 8.18 -4.64 -20.74
CA TYR A 18 9.33 -5.35 -21.29
C TYR A 18 10.32 -5.77 -20.20
N LEU A 19 10.95 -6.91 -20.39
CA LEU A 19 11.92 -7.47 -19.44
C LEU A 19 13.16 -6.57 -19.38
N LEU A 20 13.57 -6.21 -18.15
CA LEU A 20 14.81 -5.47 -17.92
C LEU A 20 16.02 -6.42 -17.88
N GLY A 21 17.22 -5.88 -18.18
CA GLY A 21 18.46 -6.64 -18.18
C GLY A 21 18.79 -7.36 -19.48
N GLU A 22 17.92 -7.25 -20.48
CA GLU A 22 18.15 -7.77 -21.84
C GLU A 22 18.70 -6.65 -22.75
N ASN A 23 19.49 -7.02 -23.76
CA ASN A 23 20.02 -6.07 -24.73
C ASN A 23 18.94 -5.51 -25.66
N GLU A 24 17.84 -6.22 -25.82
CA GLU A 24 16.70 -5.88 -26.66
C GLU A 24 15.42 -5.95 -25.83
N LYS A 25 14.39 -5.17 -26.24
CA LYS A 25 13.10 -5.18 -25.54
C LYS A 25 12.28 -6.40 -25.94
N TRP A 26 12.08 -7.27 -24.96
CA TRP A 26 11.18 -8.41 -25.05
C TRP A 26 9.94 -8.11 -24.21
N TYR A 27 8.79 -8.02 -24.88
CA TYR A 27 7.54 -7.60 -24.24
C TYR A 27 6.81 -8.78 -23.63
N TYR A 28 6.32 -8.59 -22.39
CA TYR A 28 5.53 -9.56 -21.68
C TYR A 28 4.19 -9.81 -22.40
N THR A 29 3.83 -11.06 -22.59
CA THR A 29 2.59 -11.47 -23.24
C THR A 29 1.69 -12.27 -22.29
N SER A 30 2.24 -13.27 -21.60
CA SER A 30 1.47 -14.13 -20.72
C SER A 30 2.33 -14.84 -19.69
N CYS A 31 1.66 -15.34 -18.65
CA CYS A 31 2.25 -16.19 -17.60
C CYS A 31 1.44 -17.49 -17.46
N GLY A 32 1.39 -18.27 -18.54
CA GLY A 32 0.57 -19.47 -18.59
C GLY A 32 -0.90 -19.17 -18.23
N ASN A 33 -1.48 -19.98 -17.34
CA ASN A 33 -2.83 -19.79 -16.81
C ASN A 33 -2.87 -19.05 -15.47
N ALA A 34 -1.73 -18.49 -15.03
CA ALA A 34 -1.65 -17.80 -13.76
C ALA A 34 -2.32 -16.43 -13.83
N ASN A 35 -3.13 -16.10 -12.85
CA ASN A 35 -3.66 -14.75 -12.68
C ASN A 35 -2.56 -13.89 -12.06
N VAL A 36 -1.94 -13.06 -12.88
CA VAL A 36 -0.80 -12.23 -12.52
C VAL A 36 -1.08 -10.76 -12.81
N GLU A 37 -0.42 -9.89 -12.07
CA GLU A 37 -0.47 -8.45 -12.25
C GLU A 37 0.92 -7.84 -12.24
N MET A 38 1.08 -6.73 -12.97
CA MET A 38 2.30 -5.93 -12.95
C MET A 38 2.17 -4.82 -11.92
N LYS A 39 2.98 -4.86 -10.86
CA LYS A 39 3.00 -3.85 -9.80
C LYS A 39 4.21 -2.94 -9.92
N PRO A 40 4.02 -1.61 -9.86
CA PRO A 40 5.13 -0.66 -9.87
C PRO A 40 5.90 -0.72 -8.54
N TYR A 41 7.20 -0.44 -8.63
CA TYR A 41 8.09 -0.18 -7.51
C TYR A 41 9.24 0.73 -7.95
N LEU A 42 9.93 1.33 -6.98
CA LEU A 42 11.15 2.09 -7.25
C LEU A 42 12.36 1.19 -7.02
N ASP A 43 13.27 1.14 -8.00
CA ASP A 43 14.55 0.46 -7.82
C ASP A 43 15.52 1.31 -6.97
N GLY A 44 16.69 0.76 -6.64
CA GLY A 44 17.70 1.43 -5.82
C GLY A 44 18.22 2.77 -6.40
N SER A 45 17.92 3.08 -7.66
CA SER A 45 18.25 4.36 -8.31
C SER A 45 17.06 5.35 -8.35
N GLY A 46 15.91 4.97 -7.81
CA GLY A 46 14.67 5.76 -7.86
C GLY A 46 13.92 5.65 -9.19
N ARG A 47 14.29 4.71 -10.07
CA ARG A 47 13.60 4.48 -11.33
C ARG A 47 12.36 3.62 -11.09
N VAL A 48 11.23 3.99 -11.74
CA VAL A 48 10.02 3.17 -11.74
C VAL A 48 10.26 1.90 -12.54
N CYS A 49 10.15 0.76 -11.86
CA CYS A 49 10.17 -0.58 -12.42
C CYS A 49 8.87 -1.30 -12.10
N TYR A 50 8.66 -2.46 -12.69
CA TYR A 50 7.49 -3.29 -12.45
C TYR A 50 7.91 -4.70 -12.09
N SER A 51 7.21 -5.31 -11.12
CA SER A 51 7.36 -6.72 -10.76
C SER A 51 6.11 -7.50 -11.15
N LEU A 52 6.31 -8.70 -11.64
CA LEU A 52 5.23 -9.64 -11.88
C LEU A 52 4.81 -10.27 -10.55
N ARG A 53 3.53 -10.18 -10.22
CA ARG A 53 2.97 -10.72 -8.98
C ARG A 53 1.80 -11.63 -9.25
N GLN A 54 1.67 -12.64 -8.41
CA GLN A 54 0.52 -13.52 -8.41
C GLN A 54 -0.14 -13.52 -7.03
N PHE A 55 -1.46 -13.39 -7.03
CA PHE A 55 -2.27 -13.60 -5.85
C PHE A 55 -2.79 -15.04 -5.84
N CYS A 56 -2.42 -15.79 -4.81
CA CYS A 56 -2.89 -17.16 -4.63
C CYS A 56 -3.76 -17.24 -3.37
N PRO A 57 -5.00 -17.78 -3.44
CA PRO A 57 -5.74 -18.18 -2.25
C PRO A 57 -4.95 -19.24 -1.48
N ALA A 58 -5.05 -19.25 -0.16
CA ALA A 58 -4.34 -20.21 0.70
C ALA A 58 -4.62 -21.70 0.35
N THR A 59 -5.72 -21.97 -0.35
CA THR A 59 -6.17 -23.32 -0.73
C THR A 59 -5.75 -23.74 -2.15
N ALA A 60 -5.19 -22.83 -2.95
CA ALA A 60 -4.85 -23.11 -4.36
C ALA A 60 -3.60 -22.35 -4.76
N VAL A 61 -2.45 -23.02 -4.64
CA VAL A 61 -1.18 -22.47 -5.11
C VAL A 61 -0.91 -22.99 -6.51
N HIS A 62 -1.15 -22.16 -7.51
CA HIS A 62 -0.83 -22.45 -8.91
C HIS A 62 0.07 -21.35 -9.43
N THR A 63 1.37 -21.55 -9.30
CA THR A 63 2.39 -20.67 -9.90
C THR A 63 2.75 -21.19 -11.28
N ALA A 64 2.86 -20.30 -12.25
CA ALA A 64 3.44 -20.66 -13.53
C ALA A 64 4.96 -20.73 -13.42
N ASP A 65 5.58 -21.69 -14.11
CA ASP A 65 7.03 -21.88 -14.09
C ASP A 65 7.75 -20.94 -15.05
N SER A 66 7.01 -20.28 -15.94
CA SER A 66 7.59 -19.46 -16.98
C SER A 66 6.64 -18.36 -17.47
N ILE A 67 7.22 -17.37 -18.11
CA ILE A 67 6.53 -16.29 -18.83
C ILE A 67 6.83 -16.39 -20.32
N THR A 68 5.88 -15.93 -21.12
CA THR A 68 6.07 -15.75 -22.57
C THR A 68 6.36 -14.30 -22.88
N LEU A 69 7.40 -14.08 -23.65
CA LEU A 69 7.83 -12.77 -24.14
C LEU A 69 7.84 -12.76 -25.67
N THR A 70 7.54 -11.60 -26.28
CA THR A 70 7.55 -11.43 -27.73
C THR A 70 8.41 -10.24 -28.15
N LYS A 71 9.00 -10.33 -29.35
CA LYS A 71 9.71 -9.27 -30.04
C LYS A 71 9.37 -9.35 -31.53
N GLY A 72 8.45 -8.55 -32.00
CA GLY A 72 7.89 -8.69 -33.36
C GLY A 72 7.22 -10.05 -33.52
N ALA A 73 7.68 -10.85 -34.50
CA ALA A 73 7.19 -12.21 -34.73
C ALA A 73 7.90 -13.29 -33.88
N GLU A 74 8.97 -12.92 -33.19
CA GLU A 74 9.74 -13.85 -32.36
C GLU A 74 9.08 -14.01 -30.99
N THR A 75 9.14 -15.24 -30.45
CA THR A 75 8.62 -15.57 -29.12
C THR A 75 9.69 -16.34 -28.34
N LYS A 76 9.86 -16.01 -27.08
CA LYS A 76 10.69 -16.81 -26.17
C LYS A 76 9.97 -17.05 -24.84
N THR A 77 10.32 -18.15 -24.19
CA THR A 77 9.86 -18.50 -22.85
C THR A 77 11.01 -18.30 -21.87
N VAL A 78 10.74 -17.65 -20.76
CA VAL A 78 11.72 -17.40 -19.68
C VAL A 78 11.17 -17.98 -18.39
N SER A 79 11.98 -18.76 -17.68
CA SER A 79 11.63 -19.28 -16.37
C SER A 79 11.48 -18.14 -15.37
N VAL A 80 10.48 -18.22 -14.50
CA VAL A 80 10.26 -17.26 -13.41
C VAL A 80 10.55 -17.91 -12.06
N THR A 81 11.10 -17.10 -11.17
CA THR A 81 11.34 -17.48 -9.78
C THR A 81 10.35 -16.75 -8.91
N TRP A 82 9.50 -17.50 -8.23
CA TRP A 82 8.53 -16.95 -7.32
C TRP A 82 9.10 -16.89 -5.89
N SER A 83 8.87 -15.77 -5.22
CA SER A 83 9.15 -15.60 -3.81
C SER A 83 7.85 -15.25 -3.10
N LEU A 84 7.65 -15.81 -1.92
CA LEU A 84 6.53 -15.42 -1.07
C LEU A 84 6.69 -13.94 -0.70
N SER A 85 5.60 -13.18 -0.76
CA SER A 85 5.68 -11.80 -0.30
C SER A 85 6.03 -11.74 1.20
N GLN A 86 6.66 -10.65 1.61
CA GLN A 86 7.39 -10.49 2.87
C GLN A 86 6.61 -10.68 4.19
N SER A 87 5.50 -11.43 4.18
CA SER A 87 4.77 -11.80 5.40
C SER A 87 5.48 -12.87 6.25
N TYR A 88 6.60 -13.41 5.76
CA TYR A 88 7.35 -14.46 6.44
C TYR A 88 8.81 -14.07 6.57
N LEU A 89 9.41 -14.43 7.69
CA LEU A 89 10.86 -14.36 7.90
C LEU A 89 11.55 -15.50 7.11
N GLU A 90 12.86 -15.36 6.87
CA GLU A 90 13.65 -16.37 6.12
C GLU A 90 13.60 -17.78 6.76
N ASP A 91 13.35 -17.86 8.07
CA ASP A 91 13.17 -19.11 8.81
C ASP A 91 11.75 -19.69 8.69
N GLY A 92 10.86 -19.06 7.90
CA GLY A 92 9.48 -19.49 7.72
C GLY A 92 8.52 -19.06 8.83
N SER A 93 8.99 -18.32 9.82
CA SER A 93 8.10 -17.74 10.84
C SER A 93 7.34 -16.54 10.27
N GLN A 94 6.09 -16.35 10.74
CA GLN A 94 5.32 -15.15 10.37
C GLN A 94 5.97 -13.90 10.97
N VAL A 95 6.04 -12.84 10.15
CA VAL A 95 6.34 -11.51 10.68
C VAL A 95 5.21 -11.13 11.64
N PRO A 96 5.49 -10.74 12.89
CA PRO A 96 4.46 -10.33 13.83
C PRO A 96 3.55 -9.26 13.22
N ASP A 97 2.24 -9.41 13.38
CA ASP A 97 1.27 -8.42 12.90
C ASP A 97 1.49 -7.06 13.58
N TYR A 98 1.95 -7.08 14.82
CA TYR A 98 2.36 -5.91 15.57
C TYR A 98 3.67 -6.15 16.34
N HIS A 99 4.56 -5.18 16.26
CA HIS A 99 5.81 -5.20 17.05
C HIS A 99 6.25 -3.77 17.37
N TYR A 100 6.63 -3.55 18.62
CA TYR A 100 7.08 -2.26 19.11
C TYR A 100 8.45 -2.34 19.76
N LEU A 101 9.37 -1.51 19.29
CA LEU A 101 10.71 -1.36 19.86
C LEU A 101 11.01 0.11 20.11
N LYS A 102 11.60 0.42 21.27
CA LYS A 102 12.09 1.76 21.58
C LYS A 102 13.50 1.68 22.13
N SER A 103 14.42 2.40 21.49
CA SER A 103 15.81 2.48 21.91
C SER A 103 16.40 3.84 21.60
N ASN A 104 17.13 4.42 22.57
CA ASN A 104 17.83 5.72 22.42
C ASN A 104 16.93 6.88 21.93
N GLY A 105 15.64 6.83 22.25
CA GLY A 105 14.67 7.82 21.82
C GLY A 105 14.10 7.59 20.43
N ILE A 106 14.51 6.55 19.72
CA ILE A 106 13.94 6.13 18.45
C ILE A 106 12.94 5.00 18.70
N ALA A 107 11.77 5.11 18.12
CA ALA A 107 10.72 4.08 18.17
C ALA A 107 10.52 3.47 16.78
N LEU A 108 10.38 2.16 16.74
CA LEU A 108 9.94 1.39 15.57
C LEU A 108 8.64 0.70 15.91
N ILE A 109 7.59 1.01 15.17
CA ILE A 109 6.29 0.34 15.23
C ILE A 109 6.15 -0.42 13.93
N THR A 110 6.06 -1.74 14.00
CA THR A 110 5.69 -2.59 12.86
C THR A 110 4.23 -2.95 13.02
N ILE A 111 3.41 -2.66 12.00
CA ILE A 111 1.98 -2.96 12.01
C ILE A 111 1.57 -3.55 10.66
N ARG A 112 1.16 -4.82 10.64
CA ARG A 112 0.80 -5.57 9.42
C ARG A 112 -0.70 -5.70 9.23
N ARG A 113 -1.46 -5.47 10.28
CA ARG A 113 -2.91 -5.54 10.28
C ARG A 113 -3.51 -4.77 11.45
N PHE A 114 -4.69 -4.21 11.24
CA PHE A 114 -5.53 -3.61 12.28
C PHE A 114 -6.67 -4.56 12.60
N ASP A 115 -6.44 -5.50 13.51
CA ASP A 115 -7.36 -6.59 13.75
C ASP A 115 -8.02 -6.48 15.12
N TRP A 116 -9.34 -6.26 15.13
CA TRP A 116 -10.17 -6.20 16.33
C TRP A 116 -10.17 -7.49 17.16
N ASN A 117 -9.82 -8.64 16.57
CA ASN A 117 -9.73 -9.88 17.31
C ASN A 117 -8.53 -9.92 18.28
N TYR A 118 -7.63 -8.95 18.16
CA TYR A 118 -6.46 -8.78 19.00
C TYR A 118 -6.51 -7.43 19.72
N GLU A 119 -7.62 -7.19 20.44
CA GLU A 119 -7.94 -5.91 21.10
C GLU A 119 -6.80 -5.43 22.01
N GLU A 120 -6.23 -6.32 22.86
CA GLU A 120 -5.10 -5.95 23.73
C GLU A 120 -3.88 -5.43 22.95
N THR A 121 -3.56 -6.07 21.83
CA THR A 121 -2.45 -5.66 20.95
C THR A 121 -2.73 -4.33 20.26
N MET A 122 -3.96 -4.12 19.84
CA MET A 122 -4.37 -2.87 19.22
C MET A 122 -4.46 -1.73 20.22
N ASP A 123 -4.90 -1.99 21.44
CA ASP A 123 -4.86 -1.03 22.55
C ASP A 123 -3.42 -0.65 22.91
N GLU A 124 -2.48 -1.60 22.87
CA GLU A 124 -1.07 -1.30 23.04
C GLU A 124 -0.57 -0.37 21.93
N PHE A 125 -0.90 -0.68 20.67
CA PHE A 125 -0.58 0.19 19.53
C PHE A 125 -1.11 1.61 19.78
N VAL A 126 -2.37 1.78 20.12
CA VAL A 126 -2.99 3.10 20.38
C VAL A 126 -2.28 3.84 21.51
N ARG A 127 -1.93 3.15 22.61
CA ARG A 127 -1.22 3.76 23.76
C ARG A 127 0.18 4.26 23.38
N THR A 128 0.87 3.60 22.43
CA THR A 128 2.19 4.08 21.98
C THR A 128 2.14 5.51 21.43
N GLY A 129 1.00 5.98 20.94
CA GLY A 129 0.82 7.37 20.52
C GLY A 129 1.17 8.36 21.64
N SER A 130 0.59 8.21 22.82
CA SER A 130 0.89 9.08 23.95
C SER A 130 2.34 8.94 24.46
N ASP A 131 2.88 7.73 24.43
CA ASP A 131 4.22 7.40 24.94
C ASP A 131 5.35 7.97 24.05
N LEU A 132 5.02 8.31 22.82
CA LEU A 132 5.99 8.75 21.81
C LEU A 132 6.01 10.25 21.55
N LYS A 133 5.22 11.05 22.25
CA LYS A 133 5.16 12.51 22.09
C LYS A 133 6.55 13.20 22.17
N ASN A 134 7.48 12.62 22.92
CA ASN A 134 8.83 13.15 23.10
C ASN A 134 9.91 12.23 22.51
N ALA A 135 9.57 11.36 21.58
CA ALA A 135 10.56 10.57 20.87
C ALA A 135 11.42 11.47 19.96
N LYS A 136 12.65 11.04 19.66
CA LYS A 136 13.51 11.74 18.71
C LYS A 136 13.13 11.43 17.27
N LEU A 137 12.59 10.25 17.04
CA LEU A 137 12.14 9.73 15.76
C LEU A 137 11.15 8.60 15.99
N ILE A 138 10.07 8.59 15.22
CA ILE A 138 9.14 7.46 15.13
C ILE A 138 9.23 6.89 13.72
N ILE A 139 9.40 5.58 13.62
CA ILE A 139 9.32 4.82 12.37
C ILE A 139 8.09 3.93 12.46
N ILE A 140 7.15 4.11 11.55
CA ILE A 140 5.97 3.24 11.42
C ILE A 140 6.16 2.40 10.17
N ASP A 141 6.39 1.12 10.34
CA ASP A 141 6.51 0.17 9.23
C ASP A 141 5.16 -0.48 8.95
N ALA A 142 4.43 0.11 8.01
CA ALA A 142 3.15 -0.37 7.51
C ALA A 142 3.27 -1.15 6.19
N ARG A 143 4.47 -1.55 5.81
CA ARG A 143 4.66 -2.40 4.64
C ARG A 143 3.92 -3.72 4.81
N SER A 144 3.27 -4.19 3.76
CA SER A 144 2.42 -5.39 3.77
C SER A 144 1.25 -5.33 4.76
N ASN A 145 0.83 -4.14 5.19
CA ASN A 145 -0.34 -4.00 6.03
C ASN A 145 -1.61 -4.31 5.21
N SER A 146 -2.29 -5.40 5.56
CA SER A 146 -3.46 -5.90 4.82
C SER A 146 -4.76 -5.15 5.14
N GLY A 147 -4.73 -4.17 6.04
CA GLY A 147 -5.89 -3.40 6.46
C GLY A 147 -6.50 -3.87 7.77
N GLY A 148 -7.80 -3.75 7.88
CA GLY A 148 -8.59 -4.03 9.08
C GLY A 148 -9.43 -2.83 9.48
N ASP A 149 -9.48 -2.52 10.77
CA ASP A 149 -10.23 -1.39 11.33
C ASP A 149 -9.37 -0.11 11.37
N GLU A 150 -9.75 0.89 10.61
CA GLU A 150 -9.02 2.16 10.55
C GLU A 150 -9.15 3.02 11.83
N ASP A 151 -10.12 2.73 12.69
CA ASP A 151 -10.28 3.48 13.93
C ASP A 151 -9.06 3.33 14.86
N PHE A 152 -8.31 2.26 14.74
CA PHE A 152 -7.07 2.11 15.52
C PHE A 152 -6.03 3.17 15.13
N ILE A 153 -5.86 3.52 13.86
CA ILE A 153 -4.93 4.59 13.48
C ILE A 153 -5.46 5.97 13.83
N LYS A 154 -6.77 6.22 13.72
CA LYS A 154 -7.38 7.46 14.20
C LYS A 154 -7.13 7.67 15.68
N ASN A 155 -7.37 6.62 16.47
CA ASN A 155 -7.17 6.64 17.93
C ASN A 155 -5.69 6.79 18.30
N TRP A 156 -4.79 6.18 17.53
CA TRP A 156 -3.35 6.38 17.70
C TRP A 156 -2.96 7.85 17.49
N LEU A 157 -3.42 8.47 16.40
CA LEU A 157 -3.14 9.88 16.11
C LEU A 157 -3.74 10.80 17.17
N LYS A 158 -4.96 10.55 17.61
CA LYS A 158 -5.60 11.27 18.70
C LYS A 158 -4.81 11.13 20.01
N SER A 159 -4.32 9.93 20.31
CA SER A 159 -3.46 9.67 21.47
C SER A 159 -2.13 10.43 21.36
N TYR A 160 -1.55 10.50 20.15
CA TYR A 160 -0.28 11.14 19.87
C TYR A 160 -0.37 12.67 19.85
N THR A 161 -1.30 13.25 19.11
CA THR A 161 -1.44 14.71 18.94
C THR A 161 -2.33 15.35 20.02
N GLY A 162 -3.29 14.62 20.56
CA GLY A 162 -4.37 15.15 21.41
C GLY A 162 -5.57 15.65 20.62
N GLU A 163 -5.51 15.67 19.28
CA GLU A 163 -6.57 16.12 18.36
C GLU A 163 -7.00 14.96 17.47
N GLU A 164 -8.27 14.98 17.08
CA GLU A 164 -8.78 13.99 16.12
C GLU A 164 -8.41 14.40 14.70
N PRO A 165 -7.83 13.49 13.89
CA PRO A 165 -7.51 13.82 12.52
C PRO A 165 -8.76 14.02 11.68
N GLU A 166 -8.81 15.09 10.91
CA GLU A 166 -9.86 15.32 9.93
C GLU A 166 -9.54 14.54 8.64
N GLN A 167 -10.44 13.66 8.25
CA GLN A 167 -10.38 12.99 6.95
C GLN A 167 -11.41 13.60 6.02
N LYS A 168 -10.97 14.16 4.89
CA LYS A 168 -11.87 14.50 3.80
C LYS A 168 -11.96 13.35 2.82
N THR A 169 -13.16 12.94 2.48
CA THR A 169 -13.42 11.95 1.44
C THR A 169 -12.98 12.51 0.09
N ILE A 170 -12.10 11.81 -0.62
CA ILE A 170 -11.69 12.14 -1.98
C ILE A 170 -12.58 11.35 -2.92
N ILE A 171 -13.43 12.04 -3.66
CA ILE A 171 -14.26 11.43 -4.69
C ILE A 171 -13.51 11.57 -6.03
N SER A 172 -13.14 10.46 -6.64
CA SER A 172 -12.49 10.46 -7.95
C SER A 172 -13.51 10.32 -9.09
N ASN A 173 -13.20 10.83 -10.28
CA ASN A 173 -14.03 10.62 -11.48
C ASN A 173 -14.28 9.13 -11.76
N TRP A 174 -13.35 8.28 -11.39
CA TRP A 174 -13.50 6.83 -11.51
C TRP A 174 -14.53 6.29 -10.53
N GLY A 175 -14.54 6.79 -9.31
CA GLY A 175 -15.55 6.50 -8.30
C GLY A 175 -16.95 6.93 -8.76
N THR A 176 -17.11 8.13 -9.34
CA THR A 176 -18.43 8.59 -9.81
C THR A 176 -19.01 7.68 -10.90
N ALA A 177 -18.21 7.17 -11.83
CA ALA A 177 -18.67 6.23 -12.86
C ALA A 177 -19.14 4.89 -12.25
N MET A 178 -18.57 4.46 -11.14
CA MET A 178 -19.00 3.28 -10.39
C MET A 178 -20.30 3.56 -9.60
N PHE A 179 -20.40 4.73 -9.00
CA PHE A 179 -21.56 5.14 -8.21
C PHE A 179 -22.81 5.30 -9.07
N ASP A 180 -22.70 5.82 -10.28
CA ASP A 180 -23.81 5.93 -11.24
C ASP A 180 -24.44 4.55 -11.58
N ARG A 181 -23.66 3.47 -11.48
CA ARG A 181 -24.14 2.10 -11.75
C ARG A 181 -24.89 1.49 -10.58
N THR A 182 -24.66 1.96 -9.37
CA THR A 182 -25.16 1.27 -8.16
C THR A 182 -26.31 2.03 -7.47
N GLN A 183 -26.61 3.26 -7.86
CA GLN A 183 -27.56 4.16 -7.19
C GLN A 183 -27.36 4.29 -5.66
N ALA A 184 -26.25 3.78 -5.14
CA ALA A 184 -26.01 3.64 -3.71
C ALA A 184 -25.66 4.99 -3.02
N TYR A 185 -25.56 6.08 -3.80
CA TYR A 185 -25.05 7.37 -3.30
C TYR A 185 -25.95 8.54 -3.64
N ALA A 186 -27.25 8.29 -3.79
CA ALA A 186 -28.27 9.34 -3.97
C ALA A 186 -28.27 10.37 -2.82
N ASP A 187 -27.74 9.98 -1.65
CA ASP A 187 -27.77 10.77 -0.42
C ASP A 187 -26.55 11.68 -0.22
N LEU A 188 -25.57 11.68 -1.13
CA LEU A 188 -24.37 12.53 -1.02
C LEU A 188 -24.59 14.01 -1.38
N GLY A 189 -25.83 14.37 -1.73
CA GLY A 189 -26.25 15.75 -1.85
C GLY A 189 -25.66 16.57 -3.00
N GLU A 190 -25.73 17.90 -2.87
CA GLU A 190 -25.31 18.84 -3.91
C GLU A 190 -23.81 18.80 -4.23
N GLU A 191 -22.95 18.49 -3.27
CA GLU A 191 -21.50 18.39 -3.49
C GLU A 191 -21.14 17.26 -4.45
N PHE A 192 -21.82 16.13 -4.32
CA PHE A 192 -21.63 15.00 -5.23
C PHE A 192 -22.16 15.29 -6.63
N ALA A 193 -23.32 15.94 -6.71
CA ALA A 193 -23.90 16.35 -8.00
C ALA A 193 -22.97 17.32 -8.74
N ALA A 194 -22.41 18.34 -8.07
CA ALA A 194 -21.48 19.29 -8.66
C ALA A 194 -20.18 18.61 -9.15
N PHE A 195 -19.67 17.63 -8.41
CA PHE A 195 -18.50 16.85 -8.83
C PHE A 195 -18.79 15.98 -10.04
N ARG A 196 -19.96 15.33 -10.09
CA ARG A 196 -20.40 14.47 -11.19
C ARG A 196 -20.59 15.24 -12.50
N THR A 197 -21.04 16.48 -12.43
CA THR A 197 -21.20 17.36 -13.61
C THR A 197 -19.89 17.97 -14.10
N GLY A 198 -18.80 17.80 -13.37
CA GLY A 198 -17.52 18.42 -13.67
C GLY A 198 -17.44 19.90 -13.29
N ASP A 199 -18.42 20.41 -12.53
CA ASP A 199 -18.47 21.80 -12.10
C ASP A 199 -17.51 22.13 -10.94
N LYS A 200 -16.89 21.11 -10.36
CA LYS A 200 -15.82 21.26 -9.36
C LYS A 200 -14.52 20.61 -9.85
N ASP A 201 -13.46 21.38 -9.78
CA ASP A 201 -12.11 20.83 -9.89
C ASP A 201 -11.78 19.96 -8.68
N TYR A 202 -10.86 19.04 -8.89
CA TYR A 202 -10.36 18.16 -7.86
C TYR A 202 -9.67 18.96 -6.77
N GLU A 203 -10.33 19.17 -5.64
CA GLU A 203 -9.71 19.79 -4.48
C GLU A 203 -8.85 18.76 -3.74
N LEU A 204 -7.54 18.95 -3.78
CA LEU A 204 -6.64 18.25 -2.88
C LEU A 204 -7.01 18.60 -1.43
N PHE A 205 -6.88 17.61 -0.54
CA PHE A 205 -7.08 17.81 0.89
C PHE A 205 -6.32 19.05 1.38
N GLN A 206 -7.03 20.04 1.86
CA GLN A 206 -6.52 21.24 2.50
C GLN A 206 -6.94 21.29 3.98
N GLY A 207 -6.95 20.14 4.64
CA GLY A 207 -7.20 20.07 6.08
C GLY A 207 -6.11 20.77 6.89
N LYS A 208 -6.44 21.14 8.13
CA LYS A 208 -5.45 21.62 9.11
C LYS A 208 -4.43 20.49 9.34
N LEU A 209 -3.14 20.81 9.19
CA LEU A 209 -2.09 19.90 9.63
C LEU A 209 -2.04 19.89 11.16
N LEU A 210 -1.93 18.70 11.71
CA LEU A 210 -1.75 18.51 13.14
C LEU A 210 -0.27 18.71 13.49
N GLU A 211 0.00 19.62 14.42
CA GLU A 211 1.36 19.92 14.85
C GLU A 211 1.98 18.74 15.57
N ASN A 212 3.19 18.37 15.18
CA ASN A 212 4.01 17.43 15.92
C ASN A 212 5.51 17.80 15.85
N SER A 213 6.17 17.71 16.99
CA SER A 213 7.61 18.03 17.09
C SER A 213 8.52 16.85 16.73
N THR A 214 8.01 15.64 16.78
CA THR A 214 8.77 14.41 16.51
C THR A 214 8.67 14.05 15.04
N PRO A 215 9.80 13.89 14.31
CA PRO A 215 9.79 13.35 12.96
C PRO A 215 9.18 11.95 12.92
N ILE A 216 8.31 11.71 11.95
CA ILE A 216 7.71 10.39 11.71
C ILE A 216 8.09 9.94 10.30
N LEU A 217 8.63 8.73 10.19
CA LEU A 217 8.85 8.04 8.92
C LEU A 217 7.81 6.92 8.79
N LEU A 218 6.93 7.03 7.83
CA LEU A 218 5.95 5.99 7.50
C LEU A 218 6.46 5.18 6.31
N LEU A 219 6.70 3.90 6.50
CA LEU A 219 7.14 2.98 5.44
C LEU A 219 5.93 2.26 4.85
N THR A 220 5.80 2.31 3.53
CA THR A 220 4.70 1.67 2.78
C THR A 220 5.22 0.87 1.60
N ASP A 221 4.38 -0.04 1.12
CA ASP A 221 4.62 -0.80 -0.12
C ASP A 221 3.31 -1.11 -0.84
N SER A 222 3.41 -1.73 -2.00
CA SER A 222 2.26 -2.10 -2.83
C SER A 222 1.43 -3.27 -2.27
N MET A 223 1.75 -3.77 -1.09
CA MET A 223 0.95 -4.75 -0.37
C MET A 223 0.09 -4.09 0.71
N SER A 224 0.39 -2.83 1.07
CA SER A 224 -0.46 -2.05 1.96
C SER A 224 -1.80 -1.76 1.30
N GLY A 225 -2.92 -2.15 1.92
CA GLY A 225 -4.26 -2.00 1.35
C GLY A 225 -5.34 -1.79 2.41
N SER A 226 -6.52 -1.29 2.02
CA SER A 226 -7.64 -1.01 2.92
C SER A 226 -7.18 -0.07 4.06
N ALA A 227 -7.48 -0.32 5.33
CA ALA A 227 -6.99 0.47 6.45
C ALA A 227 -5.45 0.65 6.48
N GLY A 228 -4.68 -0.22 5.80
CA GLY A 228 -3.25 -0.03 5.54
C GLY A 228 -2.96 1.16 4.62
N GLU A 229 -3.92 1.61 3.81
CA GLU A 229 -3.84 2.85 3.03
C GLU A 229 -4.35 4.03 3.84
N SER A 230 -5.35 3.81 4.69
CA SER A 230 -5.86 4.84 5.59
C SER A 230 -4.75 5.39 6.50
N ILE A 231 -3.79 4.55 6.93
CA ILE A 231 -2.64 5.03 7.72
C ILE A 231 -1.82 6.09 6.98
N VAL A 232 -1.67 5.95 5.65
CA VAL A 232 -0.98 6.97 4.83
C VAL A 232 -1.77 8.26 4.81
N THR A 233 -3.08 8.17 4.58
CA THR A 233 -3.97 9.32 4.54
C THR A 233 -3.96 10.06 5.87
N TYR A 234 -4.10 9.34 6.98
CA TYR A 234 -4.09 9.93 8.31
C TYR A 234 -2.72 10.50 8.71
N CYS A 235 -1.63 9.77 8.47
CA CYS A 235 -0.30 10.27 8.80
C CYS A 235 0.09 11.51 8.00
N ARG A 236 -0.46 11.69 6.79
CA ARG A 236 -0.25 12.91 6.00
C ARG A 236 -0.96 14.15 6.57
N THR A 237 -1.82 14.00 7.56
CA THR A 237 -2.36 15.14 8.33
C THR A 237 -1.35 15.70 9.34
N LEU A 238 -0.24 15.01 9.59
CA LEU A 238 0.83 15.48 10.47
C LEU A 238 1.80 16.38 9.68
N ASP A 239 2.23 17.49 10.28
CA ASP A 239 3.14 18.45 9.64
C ASP A 239 4.57 17.92 9.55
N ASN A 240 4.96 16.96 10.34
CA ASN A 240 6.31 16.39 10.41
C ASN A 240 6.31 14.86 10.14
N CYS A 241 5.61 14.42 9.10
CA CYS A 241 5.57 13.04 8.65
C CYS A 241 6.05 12.90 7.20
N LEU A 242 7.01 12.00 6.98
CA LEU A 242 7.50 11.63 5.66
C LEU A 242 7.09 10.20 5.32
N VAL A 243 6.37 10.03 4.22
CA VAL A 243 6.02 8.72 3.67
C VAL A 243 7.14 8.26 2.74
N ILE A 244 7.66 7.06 2.98
CA ILE A 244 8.77 6.45 2.24
C ILE A 244 8.37 5.06 1.75
N GLY A 245 8.72 4.74 0.52
CA GLY A 245 8.50 3.40 -0.04
C GLY A 245 7.79 3.43 -1.38
N GLY A 246 7.07 2.36 -1.68
CA GLY A 246 6.30 2.20 -2.89
C GLY A 246 4.86 2.70 -2.76
N PRO A 247 4.16 2.89 -3.89
CA PRO A 247 2.73 3.15 -3.87
C PRO A 247 1.98 2.00 -3.20
N THR A 248 0.91 2.34 -2.50
CA THR A 248 0.00 1.37 -1.88
C THR A 248 -0.80 0.60 -2.92
N ARG A 249 -1.63 -0.33 -2.47
CA ARG A 249 -2.37 -1.26 -3.33
C ARG A 249 -3.46 -0.59 -4.17
N GLY A 250 -4.01 0.55 -3.72
CA GLY A 250 -5.16 1.19 -4.36
C GLY A 250 -6.47 0.42 -4.11
N ALA A 251 -6.65 -0.06 -2.89
CA ALA A 251 -7.76 -0.92 -2.48
C ALA A 251 -8.57 -0.30 -1.31
N GLN A 252 -8.67 1.02 -1.28
CA GLN A 252 -9.46 1.78 -0.31
C GLN A 252 -10.86 2.07 -0.86
#